data_f4e58b8c73b4a50b4aa4c4fc00a2c6b5
#
_entry.id   f4e58b8c73b4a50b4aa4c4fc00a2c6b5
#
_cell.length_a   1.000
_cell.length_b   1.000
_cell.length_c   1.000
_cell.angle_alpha   90.00
_cell.angle_beta   90.00
_cell.angle_gamma   90.00
#
_symmetry.space_group_name_H-M   'P 1'
#
loop_
_entity.id
_entity.type
_entity.pdbx_description
1 polymer ?
#
loop_
_entity_poly.entity_id
_entity_poly.type
_entity_poly.pdbx_seq_one_letter_code
_entity_poly.pdbx_strand_id
1 'polypeptide(L)'
;MDRTLSLEFARVVEAAALRSGRLLGRGQKDAADGLAVDAMRQAFDSVRISGTVVIGEGEIDEAPMLYIGEHVGAGGPEVDIAVDPIEGTNLIAKGQNGAIAVMAIAEKGGLLHAPDMYMEKLCVGPRGAGAIDITKSLTENIKNVAAKMERSV
;
A
#
# COMPACT_ATOMS: atom_id res chain seq x y z
N MET A 1 3.54 18.05 -1.37
CA MET A 1 4.11 17.35 -0.20
C MET A 1 5.53 17.87 0.05
N ASP A 2 5.88 18.20 1.29
CA ASP A 2 7.22 18.67 1.63
C ASP A 2 8.26 17.56 1.41
N ARG A 3 9.43 17.91 0.89
CA ARG A 3 10.53 16.98 0.62
C ARG A 3 11.04 16.28 1.89
N THR A 4 10.96 16.95 3.01
CA THR A 4 11.32 16.39 4.34
C THR A 4 10.37 15.25 4.72
N LEU A 5 9.06 15.42 4.53
CA LEU A 5 8.06 14.39 4.80
C LEU A 5 8.27 13.13 3.96
N SER A 6 8.72 13.25 2.70
CA SER A 6 9.00 12.08 1.87
C SER A 6 10.12 11.21 2.45
N LEU A 7 11.13 11.81 3.08
CA LEU A 7 12.20 11.08 3.77
C LEU A 7 11.71 10.45 5.07
N GLU A 8 10.86 11.14 5.83
CA GLU A 8 10.24 10.57 7.03
C GLU A 8 9.41 9.33 6.70
N PHE A 9 8.63 9.37 5.62
CA PHE A 9 7.86 8.21 5.16
C PHE A 9 8.75 7.04 4.71
N ALA A 10 9.87 7.32 4.06
CA ALA A 10 10.85 6.28 3.75
C ALA A 10 11.38 5.58 5.01
N ARG A 11 11.60 6.33 6.11
CA ARG A 11 12.02 5.78 7.40
C ARG A 11 11.00 4.82 8.01
N VAL A 12 9.70 5.07 7.80
CA VAL A 12 8.63 4.21 8.29
C VAL A 12 8.70 2.83 7.63
N VAL A 13 8.80 2.77 6.30
CA VAL A 13 8.91 1.47 5.58
C VAL A 13 10.27 0.80 5.82
N GLU A 14 11.36 1.55 5.94
CA GLU A 14 12.67 1.03 6.34
C GLU A 14 12.62 0.35 7.71
N ALA A 15 11.91 0.93 8.69
CA ALA A 15 11.76 0.37 10.02
C ALA A 15 11.07 -1.00 9.98
N ALA A 16 9.97 -1.15 9.22
CA ALA A 16 9.28 -2.42 9.01
C ALA A 16 10.21 -3.47 8.38
N ALA A 17 10.86 -3.12 7.26
CA ALA A 17 11.76 -4.00 6.54
C ALA A 17 12.94 -4.49 7.41
N LEU A 18 13.55 -3.60 8.19
CA LEU A 18 14.67 -3.94 9.06
C LEU A 18 14.24 -4.82 10.24
N ARG A 19 13.06 -4.59 10.80
CA ARG A 19 12.55 -5.38 11.93
C ARG A 19 12.15 -6.79 11.50
N SER A 20 11.34 -6.91 10.44
CA SER A 20 10.89 -8.18 9.89
C SER A 20 12.04 -9.00 9.30
N GLY A 21 13.03 -8.35 8.69
CA GLY A 21 14.22 -8.99 8.12
C GLY A 21 15.01 -9.83 9.12
N ARG A 22 14.89 -9.58 10.42
CA ARG A 22 15.50 -10.40 11.49
C ARG A 22 14.96 -11.84 11.53
N LEU A 23 13.76 -12.05 10.98
CA LEU A 23 13.09 -13.36 10.91
C LEU A 23 13.20 -14.00 9.52
N LEU A 24 14.03 -13.46 8.63
CA LEU A 24 14.27 -14.01 7.29
C LEU A 24 14.71 -15.48 7.37
N GLY A 25 13.99 -16.37 6.68
CA GLY A 25 14.29 -17.81 6.62
C GLY A 25 13.99 -18.60 7.90
N ARG A 26 13.30 -18.02 8.88
CA ARG A 26 12.99 -18.66 10.17
C ARG A 26 11.65 -19.38 10.22
N GLY A 27 10.86 -19.36 9.16
CA GLY A 27 9.53 -19.98 9.09
C GLY A 27 8.46 -19.30 9.94
N GLN A 28 8.73 -18.11 10.51
CA GLN A 28 7.88 -17.41 11.47
C GLN A 28 7.12 -16.27 10.78
N LYS A 29 6.15 -16.63 9.92
CA LYS A 29 5.38 -15.68 9.09
C LYS A 29 4.68 -14.61 9.94
N ASP A 30 3.85 -15.04 10.88
CA ASP A 30 3.00 -14.13 11.67
C ASP A 30 3.83 -13.24 12.62
N ALA A 31 4.93 -13.79 13.15
CA ALA A 31 5.84 -13.01 13.98
C ALA A 31 6.60 -11.94 13.16
N ALA A 32 6.97 -12.24 11.91
CA ALA A 32 7.61 -11.27 11.01
C ALA A 32 6.66 -10.12 10.69
N ASP A 33 5.40 -10.45 10.43
CA ASP A 33 4.34 -9.48 10.17
C ASP A 33 4.09 -8.56 11.37
N GLY A 34 3.85 -9.12 12.54
CA GLY A 34 3.67 -8.35 13.77
C GLY A 34 4.84 -7.41 14.07
N LEU A 35 6.11 -7.86 13.84
CA LEU A 35 7.28 -7.00 14.01
C LEU A 35 7.31 -5.83 13.02
N ALA A 36 6.84 -6.03 11.80
CA ALA A 36 6.78 -4.96 10.80
C ALA A 36 5.73 -3.91 11.16
N VAL A 37 4.53 -4.36 11.54
CA VAL A 37 3.43 -3.50 12.00
C VAL A 37 3.87 -2.65 13.20
N ASP A 38 4.43 -3.26 14.24
CA ASP A 38 4.90 -2.56 15.43
C ASP A 38 5.97 -1.52 15.08
N ALA A 39 6.90 -1.86 14.18
CA ALA A 39 7.95 -0.96 13.76
C ALA A 39 7.41 0.24 12.97
N MET A 40 6.44 0.04 12.09
CA MET A 40 5.77 1.11 11.37
C MET A 40 5.05 2.07 12.32
N ARG A 41 4.25 1.54 13.27
CA ARG A 41 3.55 2.35 14.27
C ARG A 41 4.51 3.21 15.07
N GLN A 42 5.56 2.61 15.63
CA GLN A 42 6.57 3.34 16.38
C GLN A 42 7.27 4.43 15.55
N ALA A 43 7.53 4.14 14.27
CA ALA A 43 8.12 5.13 13.38
C ALA A 43 7.16 6.29 13.09
N PHE A 44 5.87 6.02 12.90
CA PHE A 44 4.85 7.06 12.70
C PHE A 44 4.72 8.01 13.89
N ASP A 45 4.95 7.56 15.13
CA ASP A 45 4.82 8.40 16.33
C ASP A 45 5.69 9.67 16.28
N SER A 46 6.73 9.68 15.46
CA SER A 46 7.62 10.85 15.29
C SER A 46 7.31 11.68 14.04
N VAL A 47 6.48 11.18 13.12
CA VAL A 47 6.19 11.87 11.86
C VAL A 47 5.14 12.95 12.05
N ARG A 48 5.42 14.17 11.62
CA ARG A 48 4.51 15.32 11.77
C ARG A 48 3.38 15.30 10.74
N ILE A 49 2.42 14.39 10.93
CA ILE A 49 1.18 14.27 10.18
C ILE A 49 0.01 13.91 11.10
N SER A 50 -1.21 14.15 10.63
CA SER A 50 -2.44 13.56 11.15
C SER A 50 -2.91 12.54 10.10
N GLY A 51 -2.33 11.34 10.14
CA GLY A 51 -2.57 10.28 9.16
C GLY A 51 -3.80 9.46 9.52
N THR A 52 -4.56 9.05 8.50
CA THR A 52 -5.61 8.04 8.61
C THR A 52 -5.30 6.91 7.65
N VAL A 53 -5.24 5.68 8.17
CA VAL A 53 -5.09 4.49 7.34
C VAL A 53 -6.41 4.26 6.60
N VAL A 54 -6.39 4.35 5.27
CA VAL A 54 -7.57 4.15 4.41
C VAL A 54 -7.53 2.82 3.65
N ILE A 55 -6.34 2.26 3.50
CA ILE A 55 -6.10 0.88 3.05
C ILE A 55 -5.02 0.32 3.97
N GLY A 56 -5.31 -0.77 4.65
CA GLY A 56 -4.40 -1.39 5.62
C GLY A 56 -4.73 -2.88 5.80
N GLU A 57 -4.17 -3.50 6.81
CA GLU A 57 -4.38 -4.91 7.13
C GLU A 57 -5.40 -5.07 8.25
N GLY A 58 -6.43 -5.86 7.98
CA GLY A 58 -7.43 -6.26 8.96
C GLY A 58 -8.47 -5.21 9.33
N GLU A 59 -9.44 -5.63 10.12
CA GLU A 59 -10.49 -4.80 10.68
C GLU A 59 -10.17 -4.39 12.13
N ILE A 60 -10.89 -3.42 12.67
CA ILE A 60 -10.66 -2.78 13.99
C ILE A 60 -10.51 -3.80 15.14
N ASP A 61 -11.20 -4.94 15.06
CA ASP A 61 -11.26 -5.94 16.12
C ASP A 61 -10.12 -6.98 16.07
N GLU A 62 -9.30 -6.98 15.02
CA GLU A 62 -8.16 -7.87 14.82
C GLU A 62 -6.82 -7.18 15.13
N ALA A 63 -6.70 -6.55 16.30
CA ALA A 63 -5.43 -5.96 16.72
C ALA A 63 -4.29 -7.02 16.83
N PRO A 64 -3.04 -6.70 16.44
CA PRO A 64 -2.39 -5.37 16.38
C PRO A 64 -1.95 -4.92 14.97
N MET A 65 -2.84 -4.84 14.03
CA MET A 65 -2.55 -4.45 12.63
C MET A 65 -2.79 -2.95 12.41
N LEU A 66 -2.18 -2.37 11.37
CA LEU A 66 -2.51 -1.04 10.85
C LEU A 66 -3.85 -1.12 10.11
N TYR A 67 -4.95 -1.04 10.89
CA TYR A 67 -6.31 -1.29 10.41
C TYR A 67 -6.91 -0.04 9.72
N ILE A 68 -7.90 -0.27 8.87
CA ILE A 68 -8.64 0.81 8.21
C ILE A 68 -9.33 1.69 9.26
N GLY A 69 -9.05 3.00 9.22
CA GLY A 69 -9.52 4.00 10.19
C GLY A 69 -8.54 4.28 11.32
N GLU A 70 -7.44 3.55 11.45
CA GLU A 70 -6.40 3.85 12.45
C GLU A 70 -5.78 5.22 12.20
N HIS A 71 -5.60 5.99 13.29
CA HIS A 71 -4.92 7.28 13.25
C HIS A 71 -3.47 7.14 13.67
N VAL A 72 -2.56 7.71 12.89
CA VAL A 72 -1.11 7.67 13.14
C VAL A 72 -0.48 9.05 12.94
N GLY A 73 0.69 9.24 13.54
CA GLY A 73 1.48 10.46 13.42
C GLY A 73 1.38 11.38 14.63
N ALA A 74 2.31 12.34 14.71
CA ALA A 74 2.48 13.28 15.83
C ALA A 74 1.64 14.58 15.69
N GLY A 75 0.68 14.60 14.80
CA GLY A 75 -0.09 15.81 14.45
C GLY A 75 0.57 16.63 13.35
N GLY A 76 -0.26 17.30 12.54
CA GLY A 76 0.20 18.07 11.38
C GLY A 76 -0.80 18.02 10.23
N PRO A 77 -0.34 18.11 8.98
CA PRO A 77 -1.22 17.99 7.81
C PRO A 77 -2.01 16.67 7.82
N GLU A 78 -3.28 16.75 7.45
CA GLU A 78 -4.13 15.56 7.30
C GLU A 78 -3.76 14.81 6.02
N VAL A 79 -3.54 13.50 6.15
CA VAL A 79 -3.18 12.62 5.02
C VAL A 79 -3.92 11.30 5.08
N ASP A 80 -4.19 10.73 3.91
CA ASP A 80 -4.63 9.34 3.74
C ASP A 80 -3.40 8.45 3.56
N ILE A 81 -3.44 7.26 4.17
CA ILE A 81 -2.35 6.29 4.14
C ILE A 81 -2.90 4.95 3.64
N ALA A 82 -2.24 4.39 2.64
CA ALA A 82 -2.40 3.00 2.23
C ALA A 82 -1.10 2.27 2.56
N VAL A 83 -1.17 1.16 3.28
CA VAL A 83 0.01 0.49 3.83
C VAL A 83 -0.12 -1.02 3.73
N ASP A 84 1.02 -1.66 3.41
CA ASP A 84 1.26 -3.08 3.61
C ASP A 84 2.64 -3.23 4.26
N PRO A 85 2.70 -3.57 5.55
CA PRO A 85 3.95 -3.71 6.29
C PRO A 85 4.89 -4.75 5.72
N ILE A 86 4.35 -5.86 5.18
CA ILE A 86 5.11 -6.89 4.47
C ILE A 86 4.29 -7.52 3.33
N GLU A 87 4.37 -6.96 2.14
CA GLU A 87 3.94 -7.67 0.94
C GLU A 87 4.88 -8.87 0.70
N GLY A 88 4.32 -10.07 0.76
CA GLY A 88 5.07 -11.31 0.59
C GLY A 88 5.63 -11.91 1.88
N THR A 89 4.87 -11.96 2.97
CA THR A 89 5.24 -12.56 4.26
C THR A 89 5.77 -13.99 4.14
N ASN A 90 5.24 -14.80 3.20
CA ASN A 90 5.75 -16.13 2.92
C ASN A 90 7.20 -16.14 2.38
N LEU A 91 7.61 -15.12 1.66
CA LEU A 91 8.97 -14.98 1.13
C LEU A 91 9.96 -14.75 2.28
N ILE A 92 9.60 -13.89 3.24
CA ILE A 92 10.40 -13.69 4.46
C ILE A 92 10.53 -15.00 5.24
N ALA A 93 9.41 -15.67 5.52
CA ALA A 93 9.43 -16.93 6.26
C ALA A 93 10.33 -17.99 5.63
N LYS A 94 10.37 -18.06 4.29
CA LYS A 94 11.18 -19.00 3.51
C LYS A 94 12.60 -18.52 3.22
N GLY A 95 12.98 -17.31 3.58
CA GLY A 95 14.28 -16.73 3.25
C GLY A 95 14.46 -16.42 1.76
N GLN A 96 13.39 -16.12 1.06
CA GLN A 96 13.38 -15.81 -0.37
C GLN A 96 13.43 -14.30 -0.60
N ASN A 97 13.93 -13.90 -1.76
CA ASN A 97 13.93 -12.49 -2.18
C ASN A 97 12.54 -12.06 -2.68
N GLY A 98 12.29 -10.75 -2.65
CA GLY A 98 11.11 -10.15 -3.28
C GLY A 98 10.02 -9.69 -2.31
N ALA A 99 10.13 -9.94 -1.02
CA ALA A 99 9.26 -9.28 -0.04
C ALA A 99 9.59 -7.79 0.04
N ILE A 100 8.56 -6.96 0.19
CA ILE A 100 8.71 -5.50 0.31
C ILE A 100 7.85 -4.96 1.44
N ALA A 101 8.27 -3.86 2.07
CA ALA A 101 7.43 -3.01 2.89
C ALA A 101 7.00 -1.83 2.04
N VAL A 102 5.71 -1.54 1.96
CA VAL A 102 5.19 -0.53 1.04
C VAL A 102 4.14 0.36 1.69
N MET A 103 4.14 1.63 1.26
CA MET A 103 3.16 2.61 1.70
C MET A 103 2.93 3.64 0.60
N ALA A 104 1.67 4.07 0.47
CA ALA A 104 1.29 5.22 -0.34
C ALA A 104 0.63 6.27 0.55
N ILE A 105 0.96 7.54 0.32
CA ILE A 105 0.42 8.66 1.09
C ILE A 105 -0.05 9.75 0.14
N ALA A 106 -1.22 10.29 0.41
CA ALA A 106 -1.80 11.44 -0.30
C ALA A 106 -2.40 12.43 0.70
N GLU A 107 -2.71 13.63 0.23
CA GLU A 107 -3.54 14.56 0.99
C GLU A 107 -4.89 13.90 1.30
N LYS A 108 -5.51 14.28 2.41
CA LYS A 108 -6.81 13.73 2.84
C LYS A 108 -7.83 13.72 1.70
N GLY A 109 -8.47 12.58 1.48
CA GLY A 109 -9.40 12.33 0.37
C GLY A 109 -8.72 12.05 -0.96
N GLY A 110 -7.39 11.92 -1.00
CA GLY A 110 -6.60 11.67 -2.21
C GLY A 110 -6.44 10.20 -2.57
N LEU A 111 -6.72 9.28 -1.65
CA LEU A 111 -6.69 7.84 -1.92
C LEU A 111 -8.10 7.26 -2.01
N LEU A 112 -8.28 6.29 -2.90
CA LEU A 112 -9.51 5.49 -2.96
C LEU A 112 -9.58 4.61 -1.70
N HIS A 113 -10.68 4.70 -0.95
CA HIS A 113 -10.96 3.79 0.15
C HIS A 113 -11.40 2.44 -0.44
N ALA A 114 -10.46 1.58 -0.70
CA ALA A 114 -10.71 0.26 -1.26
C ALA A 114 -10.81 -0.78 -0.12
N PRO A 115 -11.74 -1.74 -0.19
CA PRO A 115 -11.76 -2.85 0.74
C PRO A 115 -10.50 -3.72 0.53
N ASP A 116 -10.04 -4.38 1.59
CA ASP A 116 -8.94 -5.36 1.51
C ASP A 116 -9.45 -6.64 0.84
N MET A 117 -9.48 -6.63 -0.49
CA MET A 117 -9.89 -7.77 -1.31
C MET A 117 -9.33 -7.70 -2.73
N TYR A 118 -9.24 -8.85 -3.38
CA TYR A 118 -8.91 -8.92 -4.79
C TYR A 118 -10.01 -8.27 -5.64
N MET A 119 -9.61 -7.45 -6.59
CA MET A 119 -10.49 -6.74 -7.51
C MET A 119 -9.98 -6.86 -8.94
N GLU A 120 -10.90 -6.93 -9.90
CA GLU A 120 -10.56 -6.72 -11.30
C GLU A 120 -10.19 -5.25 -11.52
N LYS A 121 -9.06 -5.00 -12.16
CA LYS A 121 -8.56 -3.66 -12.42
C LYS A 121 -8.23 -3.51 -13.88
N LEU A 122 -8.69 -2.41 -14.49
CA LEU A 122 -8.39 -2.04 -15.86
C LEU A 122 -7.91 -0.60 -15.89
N CYS A 123 -6.70 -0.39 -16.38
CA CYS A 123 -6.08 0.93 -16.43
C CYS A 123 -5.50 1.20 -17.80
N VAL A 124 -5.66 2.43 -18.28
CA VAL A 124 -5.01 2.95 -19.51
C VAL A 124 -4.43 4.33 -19.25
N GLY A 125 -3.43 4.69 -20.04
CA GLY A 125 -2.88 6.05 -20.00
C GLY A 125 -3.89 7.12 -20.45
N PRO A 126 -3.59 8.41 -20.22
CA PRO A 126 -4.51 9.53 -20.51
C PRO A 126 -5.06 9.54 -21.95
N ARG A 127 -4.28 9.10 -22.93
CA ARG A 127 -4.69 9.01 -24.33
C ARG A 127 -5.80 7.99 -24.58
N GLY A 128 -5.92 6.97 -23.74
CA GLY A 128 -6.97 5.95 -23.76
C GLY A 128 -8.17 6.26 -22.87
N ALA A 129 -8.17 7.39 -22.17
CA ALA A 129 -9.24 7.74 -21.23
C ALA A 129 -10.63 7.71 -21.90
N GLY A 130 -11.59 7.02 -21.29
CA GLY A 130 -12.95 6.83 -21.82
C GLY A 130 -13.08 5.77 -22.94
N ALA A 131 -12.00 5.04 -23.27
CA ALA A 131 -12.06 3.95 -24.25
C ALA A 131 -12.25 2.58 -23.59
N ILE A 132 -12.11 2.50 -22.27
CA ILE A 132 -12.23 1.24 -21.53
C ILE A 132 -13.54 1.17 -20.73
N ASP A 133 -14.03 -0.05 -20.58
CA ASP A 133 -15.21 -0.39 -19.81
C ASP A 133 -14.98 -1.77 -19.18
N ILE A 134 -14.94 -1.84 -17.84
CA ILE A 134 -14.65 -3.08 -17.10
C ILE A 134 -15.72 -4.17 -17.28
N THR A 135 -16.93 -3.79 -17.74
CA THR A 135 -18.02 -4.73 -18.04
C THR A 135 -17.87 -5.41 -19.39
N LYS A 136 -16.98 -4.92 -20.24
CA LYS A 136 -16.70 -5.47 -21.56
C LYS A 136 -15.56 -6.47 -21.54
N SER A 137 -15.49 -7.30 -22.57
CA SER A 137 -14.39 -8.24 -22.74
C SER A 137 -13.04 -7.53 -22.89
N LEU A 138 -11.96 -8.20 -22.50
CA LEU A 138 -10.60 -7.68 -22.71
C LEU A 138 -10.34 -7.37 -24.18
N THR A 139 -10.80 -8.23 -25.09
CA THR A 139 -10.65 -8.03 -26.53
C THR A 139 -11.34 -6.75 -27.04
N GLU A 140 -12.54 -6.46 -26.55
CA GLU A 140 -13.25 -5.23 -26.89
C GLU A 140 -12.52 -4.00 -26.36
N ASN A 141 -12.08 -4.07 -25.11
CA ASN A 141 -11.31 -2.98 -24.50
C ASN A 141 -10.01 -2.68 -25.28
N ILE A 142 -9.26 -3.72 -25.67
CA ILE A 142 -8.06 -3.57 -26.49
C ILE A 142 -8.40 -2.89 -27.85
N LYS A 143 -9.43 -3.34 -28.53
CA LYS A 143 -9.87 -2.76 -29.81
C LYS A 143 -10.29 -1.30 -29.66
N ASN A 144 -11.05 -0.97 -28.61
CA ASN A 144 -11.48 0.40 -28.34
C ASN A 144 -10.31 1.34 -28.07
N VAL A 145 -9.34 0.88 -27.27
CA VAL A 145 -8.13 1.64 -26.98
C VAL A 145 -7.27 1.84 -28.24
N ALA A 146 -7.10 0.78 -29.05
CA ALA A 146 -6.37 0.85 -30.30
C ALA A 146 -7.02 1.84 -31.28
N ALA A 147 -8.34 1.77 -31.45
CA ALA A 147 -9.09 2.70 -32.30
C ALA A 147 -8.95 4.14 -31.82
N LYS A 148 -9.08 4.38 -30.49
CA LYS A 148 -8.94 5.72 -29.92
C LYS A 148 -7.53 6.29 -30.07
N MET A 149 -6.52 5.43 -30.07
CA MET A 149 -5.11 5.82 -30.23
C MET A 149 -4.66 5.83 -31.70
N GLU A 150 -5.56 5.54 -32.64
CA GLU A 150 -5.27 5.41 -34.08
C GLU A 150 -4.14 4.40 -34.36
N ARG A 151 -4.22 3.23 -33.72
CA ARG A 151 -3.26 2.14 -33.85
C ARG A 151 -3.96 0.84 -34.20
N SER A 152 -3.22 -0.06 -34.83
CA SER A 152 -3.66 -1.47 -34.98
C SER A 152 -3.54 -2.19 -33.64
N VAL A 153 -4.36 -3.22 -33.46
CA VAL A 153 -4.26 -4.19 -32.38
C VAL A 153 -3.12 -5.15 -32.69
#